data_5b6dfed7ed68ad1c84900e2db1825b40
#
_entry.id   5b6dfed7ed68ad1c84900e2db1825b40
#
_cell.length_a   1.000
_cell.length_b   1.000
_cell.length_c   1.000
_cell.angle_alpha   90.00
_cell.angle_beta   90.00
_cell.angle_gamma   90.00
#
_symmetry.space_group_name_H-M   'P 1'
#
loop_
_entity.id
_entity.type
_entity.pdbx_description
1 polymer ?
#
loop_
_entity_poly.entity_id
_entity_poly.type
_entity_poly.pdbx_seq_one_letter_code
_entity_poly.pdbx_strand_id
1 'polypeptide(L)'
;ISNNNDSETVKVTPLVDLAITKVVDNANPLFDSIITYTITVVNNGPDASTDVVVKDIWPANGLKFITSTGTYNPATGIWNVGELGSNEIATLTITAKTTAVGKFENKVSVNGTGYDSNLSNNNASVNITVPDCVILNITKVATGGIVSEEPNKEVIAGEKITYTVIVSNYGPSVATNVYLTDLFNDDELLNMEYYSNGNWVKYNNGIALGDIDVNEAVMILFRATVNHSTRGLINNTVRITTDIKDARGNFEANETVKAIDNSTLVINKTSNV
;
A
#
# COMPACT_ATOMS: atom_id res chain seq x y z
N ILE A 1 -85.10 -19.77 11.12
CA ILE A 1 -84.06 -19.66 12.16
C ILE A 1 -82.73 -19.98 11.41
N SER A 2 -82.15 -19.00 10.91
CA SER A 2 -80.84 -19.15 10.22
C SER A 2 -79.97 -17.99 10.66
N ASN A 3 -79.00 -18.24 11.48
CA ASN A 3 -77.75 -17.55 11.53
C ASN A 3 -77.04 -17.73 12.90
N ASN A 4 -76.65 -18.94 13.13
CA ASN A 4 -75.81 -19.23 14.32
C ASN A 4 -74.36 -19.50 13.91
N ASN A 5 -73.91 -18.93 12.79
CA ASN A 5 -72.50 -18.99 12.41
C ASN A 5 -71.93 -17.57 12.51
N ASP A 6 -71.19 -17.33 13.51
CA ASP A 6 -70.28 -16.18 13.64
C ASP A 6 -68.85 -16.74 13.48
N SER A 7 -67.98 -16.09 12.70
CA SER A 7 -66.59 -16.46 12.51
C SER A 7 -65.69 -15.25 12.72
N GLU A 8 -64.78 -15.38 13.63
CA GLU A 8 -63.74 -14.42 13.85
C GLU A 8 -62.41 -14.96 13.28
N THR A 9 -61.70 -14.14 12.55
CA THR A 9 -60.39 -14.47 12.01
C THR A 9 -59.30 -13.82 12.86
N VAL A 10 -58.50 -14.62 13.52
CA VAL A 10 -57.33 -14.16 14.26
C VAL A 10 -56.09 -14.37 13.38
N LYS A 11 -55.35 -13.28 13.12
CA LYS A 11 -54.07 -13.33 12.44
C LYS A 11 -52.98 -13.60 13.48
N VAL A 12 -52.33 -14.79 13.39
CA VAL A 12 -51.17 -15.11 14.22
C VAL A 12 -49.90 -14.58 13.51
N THR A 13 -49.13 -13.78 14.25
CA THR A 13 -47.81 -13.32 13.75
C THR A 13 -46.77 -14.38 14.10
N PRO A 14 -45.94 -14.83 13.16
CA PRO A 14 -44.84 -15.75 13.45
C PRO A 14 -43.91 -15.21 14.53
N LEU A 15 -43.44 -16.06 15.42
CA LEU A 15 -42.48 -15.75 16.47
C LEU A 15 -41.08 -16.17 15.98
N VAL A 16 -40.22 -15.21 15.77
CA VAL A 16 -38.86 -15.40 15.23
C VAL A 16 -37.81 -14.84 16.20
N ASP A 17 -36.55 -15.20 16.02
CA ASP A 17 -35.36 -14.62 16.68
C ASP A 17 -34.20 -14.65 15.71
N LEU A 18 -34.10 -13.60 14.90
CA LEU A 18 -33.06 -13.44 13.88
C LEU A 18 -31.79 -12.91 14.54
N ALA A 19 -30.74 -13.72 14.59
CA ALA A 19 -29.44 -13.31 15.11
C ALA A 19 -28.42 -13.23 13.97
N ILE A 20 -27.54 -12.23 14.03
CA ILE A 20 -26.49 -12.03 13.03
C ILE A 20 -25.11 -11.92 13.68
N THR A 21 -24.11 -12.52 13.02
CA THR A 21 -22.69 -12.36 13.38
C THR A 21 -21.89 -11.93 12.17
N LYS A 22 -20.78 -11.24 12.41
CA LYS A 22 -19.81 -10.86 11.38
C LYS A 22 -18.40 -11.03 11.92
N VAL A 23 -17.56 -11.71 11.17
CA VAL A 23 -16.14 -11.92 11.48
C VAL A 23 -15.29 -11.59 10.26
N VAL A 24 -14.01 -11.37 10.47
CA VAL A 24 -12.98 -11.19 9.43
C VAL A 24 -11.85 -12.17 9.68
N ASP A 25 -11.25 -12.70 8.64
CA ASP A 25 -10.12 -13.64 8.70
C ASP A 25 -8.85 -13.00 9.27
N ASN A 26 -8.63 -11.70 9.02
CA ASN A 26 -7.50 -10.94 9.55
C ASN A 26 -7.96 -9.54 10.01
N ALA A 27 -7.89 -9.27 11.30
CA ALA A 27 -8.25 -7.97 11.87
C ALA A 27 -7.12 -6.91 11.78
N ASN A 28 -5.88 -7.32 11.42
CA ASN A 28 -4.73 -6.43 11.25
C ASN A 28 -4.06 -6.66 9.89
N PRO A 29 -4.77 -6.49 8.78
CA PRO A 29 -4.22 -6.70 7.45
C PRO A 29 -3.21 -5.59 7.11
N LEU A 30 -2.26 -5.90 6.22
CA LEU A 30 -1.41 -4.88 5.63
C LEU A 30 -2.18 -4.08 4.57
N PHE A 31 -1.65 -2.91 4.21
CA PHE A 31 -2.11 -2.17 3.03
C PHE A 31 -2.00 -3.04 1.77
N ASP A 32 -2.95 -2.90 0.86
CA ASP A 32 -3.03 -3.64 -0.41
C ASP A 32 -3.28 -5.15 -0.25
N SER A 33 -3.72 -5.60 0.95
CA SER A 33 -4.02 -7.01 1.26
C SER A 33 -5.47 -7.38 0.95
N ILE A 34 -5.69 -8.66 0.72
CA ILE A 34 -7.01 -9.25 0.57
C ILE A 34 -7.46 -9.80 1.93
N ILE A 35 -8.71 -9.52 2.31
CA ILE A 35 -9.38 -10.01 3.50
C ILE A 35 -10.75 -10.59 3.16
N THR A 36 -11.25 -11.47 4.01
CA THR A 36 -12.55 -12.11 3.84
C THR A 36 -13.42 -11.90 5.08
N TYR A 37 -14.58 -11.29 4.88
CA TYR A 37 -15.63 -11.21 5.88
C TYR A 37 -16.57 -12.41 5.75
N THR A 38 -16.96 -12.99 6.88
CA THR A 38 -18.02 -13.99 6.97
C THR A 38 -19.17 -13.43 7.80
N ILE A 39 -20.36 -13.41 7.20
CA ILE A 39 -21.61 -12.98 7.83
C ILE A 39 -22.49 -14.21 7.97
N THR A 40 -22.98 -14.46 9.17
CA THR A 40 -23.85 -15.59 9.45
C THR A 40 -25.13 -15.08 10.08
N VAL A 41 -26.27 -15.48 9.53
CA VAL A 41 -27.62 -15.23 10.07
C VAL A 41 -28.21 -16.56 10.53
N VAL A 42 -28.86 -16.57 11.68
CA VAL A 42 -29.60 -17.72 12.20
C VAL A 42 -30.96 -17.25 12.69
N ASN A 43 -31.99 -18.08 12.51
CA ASN A 43 -33.28 -17.89 13.13
C ASN A 43 -33.43 -18.86 14.32
N ASN A 44 -33.26 -18.35 15.54
CA ASN A 44 -33.40 -19.12 16.78
C ASN A 44 -34.86 -19.25 17.23
N GLY A 45 -35.80 -18.60 16.52
CA GLY A 45 -37.23 -18.66 16.84
C GLY A 45 -37.89 -19.96 16.36
N PRO A 46 -39.08 -20.24 16.88
CA PRO A 46 -39.83 -21.49 16.55
C PRO A 46 -40.46 -21.44 15.16
N ASP A 47 -40.74 -20.25 14.60
CA ASP A 47 -41.38 -20.10 13.29
C ASP A 47 -40.43 -19.62 12.22
N ALA A 48 -40.74 -19.87 10.95
CA ALA A 48 -39.97 -19.37 9.81
C ALA A 48 -40.16 -17.85 9.66
N SER A 49 -39.09 -17.15 9.32
CA SER A 49 -39.09 -15.76 8.88
C SER A 49 -38.98 -15.71 7.34
N THR A 50 -39.85 -14.93 6.70
CA THR A 50 -39.75 -14.65 5.25
C THR A 50 -39.15 -13.26 5.01
N ASP A 51 -38.77 -12.99 3.75
CA ASP A 51 -38.16 -11.70 3.36
C ASP A 51 -36.98 -11.29 4.23
N VAL A 52 -36.16 -12.29 4.66
CA VAL A 52 -34.98 -12.02 5.47
C VAL A 52 -33.95 -11.31 4.60
N VAL A 53 -33.55 -10.13 5.07
CA VAL A 53 -32.60 -9.24 4.39
C VAL A 53 -31.52 -8.80 5.36
N VAL A 54 -30.27 -8.87 4.89
CA VAL A 54 -29.11 -8.30 5.59
C VAL A 54 -28.70 -7.01 4.91
N LYS A 55 -28.46 -5.98 5.71
CA LYS A 55 -27.82 -4.73 5.30
C LYS A 55 -26.40 -4.71 5.82
N ASP A 56 -25.43 -4.68 4.89
CA ASP A 56 -24.01 -4.50 5.15
C ASP A 56 -23.65 -3.03 4.92
N ILE A 57 -23.09 -2.38 5.93
CA ILE A 57 -22.71 -0.97 5.88
C ILE A 57 -21.18 -0.90 5.87
N TRP A 58 -20.63 -0.75 4.68
CA TRP A 58 -19.21 -0.60 4.44
C TRP A 58 -18.68 0.72 5.00
N PRO A 59 -17.41 0.75 5.45
CA PRO A 59 -16.75 2.02 5.74
C PRO A 59 -16.68 2.87 4.46
N ALA A 60 -16.75 4.19 4.62
CA ALA A 60 -16.77 5.14 3.50
C ALA A 60 -15.53 5.06 2.58
N ASN A 61 -14.40 4.56 3.13
CA ASN A 61 -13.13 4.39 2.45
C ASN A 61 -12.37 3.19 3.03
N GLY A 62 -11.18 2.94 2.54
CA GLY A 62 -10.25 1.94 3.08
C GLY A 62 -10.48 0.51 2.64
N LEU A 63 -11.61 0.20 2.04
CA LEU A 63 -11.93 -1.12 1.51
C LEU A 63 -12.50 -1.04 0.11
N LYS A 64 -12.08 -1.98 -0.74
CA LYS A 64 -12.61 -2.19 -2.08
C LYS A 64 -13.19 -3.59 -2.17
N PHE A 65 -14.48 -3.70 -2.52
CA PHE A 65 -15.13 -4.97 -2.81
C PHE A 65 -14.44 -5.71 -3.98
N ILE A 66 -14.29 -7.02 -3.86
CA ILE A 66 -13.75 -7.89 -4.93
C ILE A 66 -14.84 -8.85 -5.39
N THR A 67 -15.36 -9.68 -4.48
CA THR A 67 -16.35 -10.71 -4.79
C THR A 67 -17.14 -11.10 -3.54
N SER A 68 -18.24 -11.82 -3.73
CA SER A 68 -19.03 -12.41 -2.66
C SER A 68 -19.67 -13.72 -3.11
N THR A 69 -20.10 -14.54 -2.17
CA THR A 69 -21.04 -15.64 -2.41
C THR A 69 -22.48 -15.11 -2.41
N GLY A 70 -23.43 -15.93 -2.91
CA GLY A 70 -24.87 -15.64 -2.81
C GLY A 70 -25.35 -14.38 -3.56
N THR A 71 -26.50 -13.89 -3.16
CA THR A 71 -27.27 -12.79 -3.81
C THR A 71 -26.95 -11.42 -3.22
N TYR A 72 -25.67 -11.12 -2.97
CA TYR A 72 -25.22 -9.85 -2.41
C TYR A 72 -25.06 -8.79 -3.50
N ASN A 73 -25.61 -7.60 -3.25
CA ASN A 73 -25.43 -6.42 -4.11
C ASN A 73 -24.43 -5.45 -3.46
N PRO A 74 -23.19 -5.32 -3.95
CA PRO A 74 -22.15 -4.48 -3.34
C PRO A 74 -22.46 -2.98 -3.44
N ALA A 75 -23.26 -2.54 -4.41
CA ALA A 75 -23.61 -1.12 -4.56
C ALA A 75 -24.62 -0.68 -3.47
N THR A 76 -25.47 -1.57 -3.01
CA THR A 76 -26.46 -1.27 -1.98
C THR A 76 -26.10 -1.84 -0.61
N GLY A 77 -25.18 -2.81 -0.55
CA GLY A 77 -24.86 -3.57 0.67
C GLY A 77 -26.00 -4.50 1.09
N ILE A 78 -26.87 -4.90 0.17
CA ILE A 78 -28.02 -5.77 0.47
C ILE A 78 -27.69 -7.21 0.10
N TRP A 79 -27.93 -8.12 1.05
CA TRP A 79 -27.96 -9.55 0.85
C TRP A 79 -29.38 -10.05 1.09
N ASN A 80 -30.03 -10.54 0.04
CA ASN A 80 -31.34 -11.15 0.14
C ASN A 80 -31.16 -12.62 0.54
N VAL A 81 -31.49 -12.95 1.78
CA VAL A 81 -31.43 -14.32 2.32
C VAL A 81 -32.69 -15.09 1.87
N GLY A 82 -33.86 -14.44 1.91
CA GLY A 82 -35.15 -15.05 1.58
C GLY A 82 -35.85 -15.61 2.80
N GLU A 83 -36.35 -16.84 2.71
CA GLU A 83 -36.96 -17.54 3.84
C GLU A 83 -35.87 -18.20 4.70
N LEU A 84 -36.02 -18.12 6.01
CA LEU A 84 -35.14 -18.74 7.00
C LEU A 84 -35.98 -19.49 8.03
N GLY A 85 -36.01 -20.81 7.96
CA GLY A 85 -36.74 -21.70 8.87
C GLY A 85 -36.22 -21.66 10.30
N SER A 86 -36.97 -22.29 11.23
CA SER A 86 -36.53 -22.43 12.62
C SER A 86 -35.18 -23.15 12.71
N ASN A 87 -34.21 -22.58 13.44
CA ASN A 87 -32.82 -23.05 13.57
C ASN A 87 -32.04 -23.14 12.26
N GLU A 88 -32.55 -22.58 11.17
CA GLU A 88 -31.83 -22.53 9.91
C GLU A 88 -30.75 -21.42 9.93
N ILE A 89 -29.67 -21.67 9.19
CA ILE A 89 -28.49 -20.79 9.12
C ILE A 89 -28.21 -20.44 7.66
N ALA A 90 -28.00 -19.16 7.41
CA ALA A 90 -27.50 -18.65 6.13
C ALA A 90 -26.13 -18.00 6.31
N THR A 91 -25.23 -18.20 5.35
CA THR A 91 -23.87 -17.63 5.40
C THR A 91 -23.52 -16.94 4.09
N LEU A 92 -22.92 -15.75 4.23
CA LEU A 92 -22.36 -14.96 3.14
C LEU A 92 -20.86 -14.73 3.40
N THR A 93 -20.03 -14.95 2.39
CA THR A 93 -18.64 -14.53 2.41
C THR A 93 -18.44 -13.35 1.46
N ILE A 94 -17.67 -12.35 1.88
CA ILE A 94 -17.33 -11.17 1.09
C ILE A 94 -15.82 -10.98 1.12
N THR A 95 -15.20 -10.99 -0.06
CA THR A 95 -13.78 -10.72 -0.22
C THR A 95 -13.57 -9.25 -0.58
N ALA A 96 -12.67 -8.60 0.12
CA ALA A 96 -12.33 -7.20 -0.04
C ALA A 96 -10.81 -6.97 -0.05
N LYS A 97 -10.40 -5.85 -0.63
CA LYS A 97 -9.01 -5.38 -0.62
C LYS A 97 -8.89 -4.12 0.23
N THR A 98 -7.86 -4.05 1.07
CA THR A 98 -7.52 -2.85 1.83
C THR A 98 -6.89 -1.81 0.90
N THR A 99 -7.39 -0.57 0.94
CA THR A 99 -6.98 0.52 0.04
C THR A 99 -6.54 1.79 0.74
N ALA A 100 -6.60 1.81 2.08
CA ALA A 100 -6.10 2.88 2.91
C ALA A 100 -5.58 2.33 4.24
N VAL A 101 -4.74 3.09 4.92
CA VAL A 101 -4.29 2.84 6.30
C VAL A 101 -5.29 3.44 7.28
N GLY A 102 -5.34 2.90 8.50
CA GLY A 102 -6.25 3.36 9.55
C GLY A 102 -7.15 2.28 10.12
N LYS A 103 -8.18 2.71 10.87
CA LYS A 103 -9.18 1.82 11.46
C LYS A 103 -10.48 1.90 10.69
N PHE A 104 -11.04 0.74 10.36
CA PHE A 104 -12.27 0.63 9.57
C PHE A 104 -13.24 -0.30 10.27
N GLU A 105 -14.46 0.19 10.53
CA GLU A 105 -15.56 -0.59 11.08
C GLU A 105 -16.53 -0.98 9.97
N ASN A 106 -16.86 -2.27 9.88
CA ASN A 106 -17.88 -2.77 8.98
C ASN A 106 -19.05 -3.34 9.79
N LYS A 107 -20.26 -2.80 9.58
CA LYS A 107 -21.47 -3.11 10.33
C LYS A 107 -22.46 -3.90 9.49
N VAL A 108 -23.21 -4.77 10.15
CA VAL A 108 -24.33 -5.49 9.53
C VAL A 108 -25.56 -5.44 10.41
N SER A 109 -26.72 -5.48 9.79
CA SER A 109 -28.00 -5.68 10.46
C SER A 109 -28.85 -6.67 9.67
N VAL A 110 -29.70 -7.44 10.36
CA VAL A 110 -30.67 -8.35 9.77
C VAL A 110 -32.09 -7.90 10.12
N ASN A 111 -33.00 -8.12 9.18
CA ASN A 111 -34.44 -7.93 9.36
C ASN A 111 -35.22 -8.96 8.53
N GLY A 112 -36.43 -9.30 8.95
CA GLY A 112 -37.33 -10.22 8.26
C GLY A 112 -38.78 -10.05 8.71
N THR A 113 -39.68 -10.90 8.26
CA THR A 113 -41.08 -10.89 8.71
C THR A 113 -41.25 -11.72 9.98
N GLY A 114 -42.22 -11.34 10.82
CA GLY A 114 -42.52 -11.96 12.12
C GLY A 114 -42.28 -10.99 13.28
N TYR A 115 -42.64 -11.44 14.48
CA TYR A 115 -42.28 -10.74 15.73
C TYR A 115 -40.94 -11.31 16.20
N ASP A 116 -39.91 -10.47 16.11
CA ASP A 116 -38.58 -10.84 16.60
C ASP A 116 -38.50 -10.64 18.10
N SER A 117 -38.21 -11.73 18.80
CA SER A 117 -38.25 -11.76 20.28
C SER A 117 -37.01 -11.13 20.93
N ASN A 118 -35.92 -10.89 20.15
CA ASN A 118 -34.67 -10.38 20.65
C ASN A 118 -33.94 -9.49 19.63
N LEU A 119 -34.37 -8.26 19.47
CA LEU A 119 -33.76 -7.29 18.55
C LEU A 119 -32.31 -6.90 18.90
N SER A 120 -31.81 -7.30 20.08
CA SER A 120 -30.43 -6.94 20.47
C SER A 120 -29.34 -7.71 19.73
N ASN A 121 -29.66 -8.87 19.13
CA ASN A 121 -28.76 -9.72 18.35
C ASN A 121 -28.89 -9.54 16.83
N ASN A 122 -29.72 -8.59 16.37
CA ASN A 122 -29.94 -8.29 14.95
C ASN A 122 -28.85 -7.39 14.35
N ASN A 123 -27.83 -7.02 15.10
CA ASN A 123 -26.74 -6.17 14.66
C ASN A 123 -25.39 -6.78 15.06
N ALA A 124 -24.44 -6.67 14.18
CA ALA A 124 -23.04 -7.02 14.46
C ALA A 124 -22.09 -6.05 13.75
N SER A 125 -20.88 -5.93 14.27
CA SER A 125 -19.80 -5.19 13.62
C SER A 125 -18.45 -5.86 13.83
N VAL A 126 -17.53 -5.59 12.94
CA VAL A 126 -16.13 -5.99 13.06
C VAL A 126 -15.21 -4.85 12.65
N ASN A 127 -14.13 -4.69 13.41
CA ASN A 127 -13.10 -3.70 13.14
C ASN A 127 -11.87 -4.35 12.52
N ILE A 128 -11.25 -3.65 11.57
CA ILE A 128 -9.89 -3.95 11.12
C ILE A 128 -9.01 -2.72 11.36
N THR A 129 -7.70 -2.96 11.52
CA THR A 129 -6.68 -1.92 11.62
C THR A 129 -5.60 -2.19 10.59
N VAL A 130 -5.49 -1.30 9.61
CA VAL A 130 -4.41 -1.32 8.60
C VAL A 130 -3.31 -0.39 9.11
N PRO A 131 -2.13 -0.91 9.48
CA PRO A 131 -1.05 -0.08 10.01
C PRO A 131 -0.51 0.88 8.96
N ASP A 132 0.11 1.97 9.43
CA ASP A 132 0.83 2.90 8.56
C ASP A 132 1.92 2.18 7.77
N CYS A 133 2.05 2.55 6.50
CA CYS A 133 3.11 2.07 5.62
C CYS A 133 3.43 3.12 4.56
N VAL A 134 4.64 3.04 4.01
CA VAL A 134 5.10 3.86 2.89
C VAL A 134 5.38 2.99 1.66
N ILE A 135 5.45 3.61 0.50
CA ILE A 135 5.93 3.00 -0.74
C ILE A 135 6.97 3.95 -1.30
N LEU A 136 8.22 3.75 -0.91
CA LEU A 136 9.31 4.57 -1.38
C LEU A 136 9.86 4.06 -2.72
N ASN A 137 10.25 4.98 -3.57
CA ASN A 137 11.03 4.74 -4.76
C ASN A 137 12.27 5.61 -4.72
N ILE A 138 13.42 4.99 -4.95
CA ILE A 138 14.70 5.69 -5.04
C ILE A 138 15.31 5.43 -6.40
N THR A 139 15.83 6.47 -7.02
CA THR A 139 16.59 6.40 -8.27
C THR A 139 17.91 7.13 -8.10
N LYS A 140 18.96 6.62 -8.77
CA LYS A 140 20.27 7.26 -8.86
C LYS A 140 20.73 7.22 -10.29
N VAL A 141 21.17 8.35 -10.83
CA VAL A 141 21.61 8.48 -12.21
C VAL A 141 22.82 9.42 -12.28
N ALA A 142 23.85 9.02 -12.99
CA ALA A 142 24.95 9.92 -13.33
C ALA A 142 24.46 10.95 -14.37
N THR A 143 24.56 12.23 -14.04
CA THR A 143 23.99 13.35 -14.82
C THR A 143 25.01 14.41 -15.27
N GLY A 144 26.26 14.31 -14.81
CA GLY A 144 27.33 15.22 -15.20
C GLY A 144 28.70 14.55 -15.18
N GLY A 145 29.60 15.03 -16.00
CA GLY A 145 30.93 14.42 -16.21
C GLY A 145 30.92 13.17 -17.13
N ILE A 146 29.76 12.87 -17.72
CA ILE A 146 29.62 11.75 -18.66
C ILE A 146 30.12 12.19 -20.03
N VAL A 147 30.99 11.37 -20.63
CA VAL A 147 31.56 11.64 -21.96
C VAL A 147 31.02 10.71 -23.04
N SER A 148 30.36 9.61 -22.64
CA SER A 148 29.64 8.70 -23.52
C SER A 148 28.43 8.10 -22.78
N GLU A 149 27.23 8.09 -23.39
CA GLU A 149 26.00 7.62 -22.77
C GLU A 149 25.75 6.12 -23.02
N GLU A 150 26.03 5.62 -24.23
CA GLU A 150 25.66 4.27 -24.63
C GLU A 150 26.82 3.51 -25.32
N PRO A 151 26.89 2.16 -25.13
CA PRO A 151 26.05 1.31 -24.28
C PRO A 151 26.42 1.37 -22.80
N ASN A 152 27.52 2.03 -22.43
CA ASN A 152 27.95 2.25 -21.04
C ASN A 152 28.28 3.72 -20.88
N LYS A 153 27.77 4.33 -19.83
CA LYS A 153 28.15 5.68 -19.44
C LYS A 153 29.64 5.72 -19.09
N GLU A 154 30.40 6.55 -19.76
CA GLU A 154 31.84 6.67 -19.55
C GLU A 154 32.17 8.00 -18.89
N VAL A 155 33.15 7.97 -17.95
CA VAL A 155 33.70 9.12 -17.26
C VAL A 155 35.22 9.12 -17.37
N ILE A 156 35.83 10.31 -17.39
CA ILE A 156 37.28 10.43 -17.46
C ILE A 156 37.86 10.35 -16.05
N ALA A 157 38.86 9.49 -15.85
CA ALA A 157 39.64 9.41 -14.62
C ALA A 157 40.33 10.76 -14.32
N GLY A 158 40.19 11.27 -13.10
CA GLY A 158 40.66 12.58 -12.69
C GLY A 158 39.63 13.71 -12.79
N GLU A 159 38.56 13.53 -13.55
CA GLU A 159 37.52 14.51 -13.73
C GLU A 159 36.37 14.36 -12.69
N LYS A 160 35.51 15.38 -12.64
CA LYS A 160 34.34 15.36 -11.76
C LYS A 160 33.17 14.62 -12.39
N ILE A 161 32.50 13.79 -11.60
CA ILE A 161 31.22 13.17 -11.92
C ILE A 161 30.13 13.73 -11.01
N THR A 162 28.92 13.89 -11.53
CA THR A 162 27.74 14.32 -10.76
C THR A 162 26.65 13.25 -10.85
N TYR A 163 26.03 12.96 -9.73
CA TYR A 163 24.87 12.05 -9.63
C TYR A 163 23.64 12.83 -9.17
N THR A 164 22.49 12.49 -9.76
CA THR A 164 21.18 12.91 -9.28
C THR A 164 20.51 11.74 -8.60
N VAL A 165 20.09 11.92 -7.37
CA VAL A 165 19.29 10.96 -6.59
C VAL A 165 17.91 11.56 -6.37
N ILE A 166 16.85 10.78 -6.63
CA ILE A 166 15.47 11.16 -6.36
C ILE A 166 14.86 10.12 -5.45
N VAL A 167 14.29 10.57 -4.33
CA VAL A 167 13.51 9.75 -3.39
C VAL A 167 12.06 10.23 -3.45
N SER A 168 11.14 9.34 -3.83
CA SER A 168 9.71 9.64 -3.95
C SER A 168 8.91 8.76 -3.01
N ASN A 169 7.87 9.31 -2.36
CA ASN A 169 6.94 8.57 -1.54
C ASN A 169 5.60 8.42 -2.26
N TYR A 170 5.26 7.20 -2.70
CA TYR A 170 3.96 6.83 -3.30
C TYR A 170 3.06 6.11 -2.31
N GLY A 171 3.48 5.99 -1.04
CA GLY A 171 2.75 5.25 -0.02
C GLY A 171 1.54 5.99 0.53
N PRO A 172 0.65 5.30 1.22
CA PRO A 172 -0.51 5.92 1.82
C PRO A 172 -0.18 6.79 3.05
N SER A 173 1.01 6.64 3.64
CA SER A 173 1.45 7.42 4.83
C SER A 173 2.65 8.30 4.50
N VAL A 174 2.84 9.35 5.29
CA VAL A 174 4.06 10.19 5.28
C VAL A 174 5.26 9.32 5.65
N ALA A 175 6.34 9.42 4.89
CA ALA A 175 7.60 8.78 5.23
C ALA A 175 8.35 9.68 6.22
N THR A 176 8.39 9.28 7.50
CA THR A 176 9.02 10.08 8.55
C THR A 176 10.49 9.76 8.73
N ASN A 177 11.27 10.79 9.08
CA ASN A 177 12.71 10.69 9.36
C ASN A 177 13.48 9.96 8.26
N VAL A 178 13.22 10.33 6.99
CA VAL A 178 13.94 9.72 5.87
C VAL A 178 15.40 10.13 5.91
N TYR A 179 16.29 9.15 5.90
CA TYR A 179 17.73 9.31 5.93
C TYR A 179 18.37 8.60 4.74
N LEU A 180 19.24 9.32 4.01
CA LEU A 180 19.92 8.83 2.82
C LEU A 180 21.40 8.60 3.11
N THR A 181 21.92 7.43 2.71
CA THR A 181 23.36 7.09 2.76
C THR A 181 23.85 6.78 1.36
N ASP A 182 24.93 7.39 0.93
CA ASP A 182 25.65 7.04 -0.31
C ASP A 182 26.80 6.10 0.06
N LEU A 183 26.81 4.91 -0.56
CA LEU A 183 27.74 3.80 -0.30
C LEU A 183 28.80 3.72 -1.42
N PHE A 184 29.49 4.83 -1.68
CA PHE A 184 30.56 4.91 -2.67
C PHE A 184 31.86 4.28 -2.16
N ASN A 185 32.72 3.92 -3.12
CA ASN A 185 34.07 3.47 -2.83
C ASN A 185 35.04 4.67 -2.79
N ASP A 186 35.61 4.96 -1.63
CA ASP A 186 36.55 6.07 -1.40
C ASP A 186 37.85 5.97 -2.22
N ASP A 187 38.21 4.77 -2.70
CA ASP A 187 39.37 4.56 -3.58
C ASP A 187 39.05 4.92 -5.05
N GLU A 188 37.78 4.98 -5.42
CA GLU A 188 37.32 5.27 -6.79
C GLU A 188 36.75 6.67 -6.96
N LEU A 189 35.98 7.14 -5.96
CA LEU A 189 35.28 8.42 -5.95
C LEU A 189 35.77 9.28 -4.78
N LEU A 190 36.63 10.24 -5.09
CA LEU A 190 37.29 11.11 -4.09
C LEU A 190 36.46 12.37 -3.83
N ASN A 191 36.58 12.91 -2.62
CA ASN A 191 36.00 14.19 -2.24
C ASN A 191 34.50 14.27 -2.53
N MET A 192 33.74 13.26 -2.09
CA MET A 192 32.28 13.28 -2.24
C MET A 192 31.67 14.48 -1.54
N GLU A 193 30.84 15.20 -2.29
CA GLU A 193 30.07 16.37 -1.84
C GLU A 193 28.63 16.22 -2.25
N TYR A 194 27.72 16.87 -1.52
CA TYR A 194 26.31 17.02 -1.92
C TYR A 194 25.91 18.50 -1.96
N TYR A 195 24.92 18.82 -2.79
CA TYR A 195 24.45 20.19 -2.93
C TYR A 195 23.38 20.52 -1.88
N SER A 196 23.62 21.53 -1.08
CA SER A 196 22.71 22.00 -0.02
C SER A 196 22.78 23.51 0.12
N ASN A 197 21.61 24.16 0.19
CA ASN A 197 21.48 25.60 0.42
C ASN A 197 22.35 26.47 -0.50
N GLY A 198 22.41 26.13 -1.80
CA GLY A 198 23.17 26.87 -2.80
C GLY A 198 24.66 26.56 -2.85
N ASN A 199 25.16 25.63 -2.04
CA ASN A 199 26.56 25.26 -1.94
C ASN A 199 26.82 23.77 -2.00
N TRP A 200 28.03 23.40 -2.47
CA TRP A 200 28.54 22.05 -2.34
C TRP A 200 29.16 21.87 -0.96
N VAL A 201 28.69 20.86 -0.24
CA VAL A 201 29.08 20.54 1.14
C VAL A 201 29.70 19.16 1.16
N LYS A 202 30.79 18.99 1.90
CA LYS A 202 31.44 17.68 2.06
C LYS A 202 30.44 16.66 2.60
N TYR A 203 30.35 15.51 1.92
CA TYR A 203 29.53 14.40 2.38
C TYR A 203 30.21 13.68 3.55
N ASN A 204 29.46 13.47 4.64
CA ASN A 204 29.92 12.78 5.84
C ASN A 204 28.85 11.78 6.28
N ASN A 205 28.91 10.56 5.75
CA ASN A 205 28.13 9.39 6.20
C ASN A 205 26.61 9.46 6.13
N GLY A 206 26.01 10.44 5.48
CA GLY A 206 24.55 10.47 5.23
C GLY A 206 23.93 11.85 5.33
N ILE A 207 22.68 11.93 4.93
CA ILE A 207 21.89 13.15 4.83
C ILE A 207 20.50 12.89 5.39
N ALA A 208 20.08 13.68 6.38
CA ALA A 208 18.68 13.70 6.81
C ALA A 208 17.85 14.45 5.77
N LEU A 209 16.91 13.76 5.15
CA LEU A 209 15.98 14.36 4.19
C LEU A 209 14.73 14.91 4.89
N GLY A 210 14.49 14.50 6.15
CA GLY A 210 13.28 14.84 6.90
C GLY A 210 12.10 13.96 6.49
N ASP A 211 10.90 14.48 6.64
CA ASP A 211 9.67 13.81 6.26
C ASP A 211 9.39 14.05 4.77
N ILE A 212 8.88 13.01 4.10
CA ILE A 212 8.45 13.09 2.69
C ILE A 212 6.96 12.78 2.64
N ASP A 213 6.15 13.76 2.29
CA ASP A 213 4.71 13.62 2.17
C ASP A 213 4.31 12.66 1.03
N VAL A 214 3.07 12.18 1.09
CA VAL A 214 2.53 11.28 0.06
C VAL A 214 2.48 12.01 -1.29
N ASN A 215 3.00 11.38 -2.34
CA ASN A 215 3.20 11.91 -3.69
C ASN A 215 4.22 13.06 -3.80
N GLU A 216 5.04 13.25 -2.77
CA GLU A 216 6.17 14.17 -2.81
C GLU A 216 7.47 13.45 -3.17
N ALA A 217 8.45 14.23 -3.62
CA ALA A 217 9.79 13.74 -3.95
C ALA A 217 10.87 14.75 -3.53
N VAL A 218 12.00 14.21 -3.07
CA VAL A 218 13.19 14.99 -2.74
C VAL A 218 14.31 14.64 -3.72
N MET A 219 14.93 15.65 -4.30
CA MET A 219 16.06 15.50 -5.20
C MET A 219 17.36 15.95 -4.51
N ILE A 220 18.38 15.12 -4.59
CA ILE A 220 19.72 15.39 -4.05
C ILE A 220 20.73 15.27 -5.19
N LEU A 221 21.63 16.24 -5.28
CA LEU A 221 22.78 16.19 -6.17
C LEU A 221 24.04 15.83 -5.38
N PHE A 222 24.77 14.85 -5.89
CA PHE A 222 26.12 14.50 -5.42
C PHE A 222 27.15 14.79 -6.49
N ARG A 223 28.36 15.10 -6.09
CA ARG A 223 29.53 15.11 -6.98
C ARG A 223 30.75 14.56 -6.30
N ALA A 224 31.61 13.92 -7.09
CA ALA A 224 32.91 13.41 -6.66
C ALA A 224 33.96 13.63 -7.76
N THR A 225 35.22 13.46 -7.42
CA THR A 225 36.29 13.35 -8.40
C THR A 225 36.61 11.87 -8.62
N VAL A 226 36.56 11.42 -9.86
CA VAL A 226 36.98 10.06 -10.21
C VAL A 226 38.50 9.95 -9.96
N ASN A 227 38.95 8.96 -9.19
CA ASN A 227 40.37 8.82 -8.93
C ASN A 227 41.16 8.60 -10.23
N HIS A 228 42.29 9.26 -10.40
CA HIS A 228 43.14 9.16 -11.61
C HIS A 228 43.58 7.73 -11.92
N SER A 229 43.68 6.86 -10.91
CA SER A 229 44.07 5.47 -11.07
C SER A 229 42.94 4.53 -11.40
N THR A 230 41.66 4.99 -11.26
CA THR A 230 40.49 4.14 -11.47
C THR A 230 40.30 3.78 -12.93
N ARG A 231 40.12 2.51 -13.21
CA ARG A 231 39.81 1.96 -14.53
C ARG A 231 38.72 0.90 -14.41
N GLY A 232 37.84 0.86 -15.41
CA GLY A 232 36.73 -0.10 -15.40
C GLY A 232 35.45 0.45 -14.75
N LEU A 233 34.62 -0.45 -14.25
CA LEU A 233 33.31 -0.09 -13.74
C LEU A 233 33.39 0.48 -12.31
N ILE A 234 32.71 1.60 -12.11
CA ILE A 234 32.44 2.21 -10.81
C ILE A 234 30.96 1.97 -10.50
N ASN A 235 30.70 1.25 -9.42
CA ASN A 235 29.36 1.07 -8.87
C ASN A 235 29.16 2.02 -7.70
N ASN A 236 28.13 2.88 -7.78
CA ASN A 236 27.78 3.77 -6.69
C ASN A 236 26.32 3.54 -6.27
N THR A 237 26.13 3.08 -5.04
CA THR A 237 24.82 2.72 -4.45
C THR A 237 24.39 3.74 -3.42
N VAL A 238 23.11 4.10 -3.42
CA VAL A 238 22.48 4.85 -2.34
C VAL A 238 21.48 3.98 -1.63
N ARG A 239 21.36 4.19 -0.32
CA ARG A 239 20.39 3.53 0.56
C ARG A 239 19.58 4.57 1.33
N ILE A 240 18.30 4.30 1.54
CA ILE A 240 17.44 5.10 2.40
C ILE A 240 16.91 4.27 3.58
N THR A 241 16.64 4.96 4.68
CA THR A 241 15.91 4.42 5.84
C THR A 241 14.81 5.39 6.24
N THR A 242 13.78 4.88 6.91
CA THR A 242 12.65 5.65 7.44
C THR A 242 12.09 4.92 8.66
N ASP A 243 11.37 5.61 9.54
CA ASP A 243 10.73 5.02 10.72
C ASP A 243 9.49 4.19 10.36
N ILE A 244 8.84 4.50 9.24
CA ILE A 244 7.64 3.79 8.77
C ILE A 244 8.05 2.63 7.87
N LYS A 245 7.44 1.46 8.10
CA LYS A 245 7.72 0.27 7.29
C LYS A 245 7.35 0.49 5.83
N ASP A 246 8.29 0.25 4.91
CA ASP A 246 8.03 0.24 3.48
C ASP A 246 7.31 -1.06 3.08
N ALA A 247 6.22 -0.92 2.32
CA ALA A 247 5.42 -2.05 1.86
C ALA A 247 6.11 -2.88 0.77
N ARG A 248 7.05 -2.29 0.01
CA ARG A 248 7.77 -2.93 -1.10
C ARG A 248 9.21 -3.32 -0.77
N GLY A 249 9.80 -2.70 0.26
CA GLY A 249 11.19 -2.94 0.68
C GLY A 249 12.24 -2.43 -0.30
N ASN A 250 11.94 -1.39 -1.08
CA ASN A 250 12.85 -0.82 -2.07
C ASN A 250 13.68 0.31 -1.45
N PHE A 251 14.78 -0.05 -0.80
CA PHE A 251 15.60 0.89 -0.02
C PHE A 251 16.90 1.30 -0.71
N GLU A 252 17.21 0.78 -1.89
CA GLU A 252 18.49 1.01 -2.58
C GLU A 252 18.30 1.32 -4.06
N ALA A 253 19.19 2.15 -4.58
CA ALA A 253 19.40 2.35 -6.02
C ALA A 253 20.90 2.43 -6.31
N ASN A 254 21.32 1.89 -7.45
CA ASN A 254 22.69 1.99 -7.89
C ASN A 254 22.79 2.60 -9.28
N GLU A 255 23.95 3.19 -9.56
CA GLU A 255 24.36 3.63 -10.89
C GLU A 255 25.75 3.10 -11.17
N THR A 256 25.93 2.60 -12.38
CA THR A 256 27.22 2.08 -12.86
C THR A 256 27.74 2.94 -14.00
N VAL A 257 28.97 3.39 -13.89
CA VAL A 257 29.69 4.11 -14.94
C VAL A 257 31.04 3.45 -15.17
N LYS A 258 31.63 3.65 -16.36
CA LYS A 258 32.94 3.12 -16.69
C LYS A 258 33.98 4.24 -16.69
N ALA A 259 35.01 4.13 -15.85
CA ALA A 259 36.14 5.04 -15.86
C ALA A 259 37.09 4.71 -17.01
N ILE A 260 37.43 5.72 -17.80
CA ILE A 260 38.37 5.64 -18.94
C ILE A 260 39.53 6.62 -18.76
N ASP A 261 40.61 6.38 -19.51
CA ASP A 261 41.77 7.29 -19.54
C ASP A 261 41.48 8.60 -20.26
N ASN A 262 42.09 9.66 -19.80
CA ASN A 262 42.19 10.94 -20.51
C ASN A 262 43.44 10.93 -21.43
N SER A 263 43.69 9.86 -22.18
CA SER A 263 44.87 9.79 -23.03
C SER A 263 44.62 10.44 -24.39
N THR A 264 45.10 11.65 -24.56
CA THR A 264 45.31 12.28 -25.88
C THR A 264 46.59 11.72 -26.47
N LEU A 265 46.47 10.81 -27.44
CA LEU A 265 47.66 10.35 -28.21
C LEU A 265 48.10 11.48 -29.15
N VAL A 266 49.15 12.19 -28.82
CA VAL A 266 49.78 13.14 -29.74
C VAL A 266 50.81 12.37 -30.61
N ILE A 267 50.46 12.14 -31.88
CA ILE A 267 51.39 11.57 -32.86
C ILE A 267 52.15 12.74 -33.47
N ASN A 268 53.41 12.98 -33.08
CA ASN A 268 54.33 13.89 -33.75
C ASN A 268 55.02 13.14 -34.88
N LYS A 269 54.62 13.45 -36.13
CA LYS A 269 55.33 12.96 -37.31
C LYS A 269 56.53 13.90 -37.57
N THR A 270 57.74 13.47 -37.24
CA THR A 270 58.98 14.14 -37.68
C THR A 270 59.40 13.60 -39.05
N SER A 271 59.42 14.44 -40.08
CA SER A 271 60.06 14.14 -41.33
C SER A 271 61.54 14.42 -41.20
N ASN A 272 62.38 13.40 -41.34
CA ASN A 272 63.82 13.64 -41.65
C ASN A 272 63.94 14.03 -43.11
N VAL A 273 64.41 15.25 -43.36
CA VAL A 273 64.85 15.72 -44.66
C VAL A 273 66.32 15.35 -44.80
#